data_c8348da1f2ba780b89acb7f1c6760355
#
_entry.id   c8348da1f2ba780b89acb7f1c6760355
#
_cell.length_a   1.000
_cell.length_b   1.000
_cell.length_c   1.000
_cell.angle_alpha   90.00
_cell.angle_beta   90.00
_cell.angle_gamma   90.00
#
_symmetry.space_group_name_H-M   'P 1'
#
loop_
_entity.id
_entity.type
_entity.pdbx_description
1 polymer ?
#
loop_
_entity_poly.entity_id
_entity_poly.type
_entity_poly.pdbx_seq_one_letter_code
_entity_poly.pdbx_strand_id
1 'polypeptide(L)'
;DAAQGVPVVSFGARHVHPSVVGVMEYSAVIGGCVSCSSVLGARLTGLTPSGTMPHALILVLGDTLRAVQAFDRHMPPEVPRVALVDTFHDETEESVEIARAMRERLRGVRLDTPSERGGVTPELVHEVRARLDQAGFNHVDIYVSGGIDPGRIREFVEAQAPVSVFGVGAYISGATPNNFTADIHEIEGRPIAKRGRIPGVTQNARLARVL
;
A
#
# COMPACT_ATOMS: atom_id res chain seq x y z
N ASP A 1 4.25 10.69 7.16
CA ASP A 1 4.86 10.97 8.48
C ASP A 1 4.99 9.71 9.36
N ALA A 2 3.90 8.89 9.55
CA ALA A 2 3.93 7.71 10.42
C ALA A 2 5.00 6.67 10.02
N ALA A 3 5.23 6.49 8.73
CA ALA A 3 6.13 5.47 8.19
C ALA A 3 7.64 5.83 8.29
N GLN A 4 7.99 7.05 8.68
CA GLN A 4 9.37 7.52 8.88
C GLN A 4 10.35 7.09 7.75
N GLY A 5 9.89 7.16 6.50
CA GLY A 5 10.68 6.82 5.32
C GLY A 5 10.47 5.39 4.78
N VAL A 6 9.80 4.50 5.51
CA VAL A 6 9.40 3.20 4.97
C VAL A 6 8.37 3.40 3.86
N PRO A 7 8.56 2.85 2.65
CA PRO A 7 7.63 2.97 1.54
C PRO A 7 6.22 2.49 1.87
N VAL A 8 5.21 3.26 1.43
CA VAL A 8 3.79 2.89 1.53
C VAL A 8 3.20 2.76 0.15
N VAL A 9 2.54 1.63 -0.13
CA VAL A 9 1.84 1.36 -1.40
C VAL A 9 0.34 1.34 -1.16
N SER A 10 -0.44 1.98 -2.04
CA SER A 10 -1.90 1.94 -1.98
C SER A 10 -2.43 0.61 -2.50
N PHE A 11 -3.16 -0.12 -1.65
CA PHE A 11 -3.91 -1.34 -1.97
C PHE A 11 -5.44 -1.13 -1.87
N GLY A 12 -5.88 0.12 -1.97
CA GLY A 12 -7.29 0.51 -1.79
C GLY A 12 -8.23 0.16 -2.93
N ALA A 13 -7.72 -0.22 -4.11
CA ALA A 13 -8.51 -0.37 -5.33
C ALA A 13 -9.75 -1.27 -5.20
N ARG A 14 -9.65 -2.38 -4.45
CA ARG A 14 -10.75 -3.34 -4.28
C ARG A 14 -11.91 -2.85 -3.40
N HIS A 15 -11.73 -1.75 -2.67
CA HIS A 15 -12.70 -1.26 -1.68
C HIS A 15 -13.64 -0.19 -2.22
N VAL A 16 -13.41 0.30 -3.44
CA VAL A 16 -14.21 1.38 -4.04
C VAL A 16 -14.74 0.96 -5.41
N HIS A 17 -15.75 1.69 -5.90
CA HIS A 17 -16.28 1.44 -7.22
C HIS A 17 -15.20 1.68 -8.30
N PRO A 18 -15.09 0.83 -9.33
CA PRO A 18 -14.03 0.93 -10.36
C PRO A 18 -13.91 2.30 -11.02
N SER A 19 -15.00 3.05 -11.16
CA SER A 19 -14.97 4.39 -11.76
C SER A 19 -14.22 5.44 -10.95
N VAL A 20 -14.00 5.23 -9.65
CA VAL A 20 -13.32 6.20 -8.77
C VAL A 20 -11.93 5.71 -8.31
N VAL A 21 -11.57 4.49 -8.64
CA VAL A 21 -10.27 3.90 -8.25
C VAL A 21 -9.10 4.79 -8.67
N GLY A 22 -9.09 5.26 -9.92
CA GLY A 22 -7.99 6.08 -10.43
C GLY A 22 -7.78 7.36 -9.65
N VAL A 23 -8.86 8.07 -9.33
CA VAL A 23 -8.80 9.32 -8.55
C VAL A 23 -8.38 9.05 -7.11
N MET A 24 -8.92 8.01 -6.49
CA MET A 24 -8.58 7.62 -5.12
C MET A 24 -7.08 7.29 -5.00
N GLU A 25 -6.56 6.45 -5.89
CA GLU A 25 -5.15 6.07 -5.87
C GLU A 25 -4.21 7.20 -6.30
N TYR A 26 -4.62 8.05 -7.26
CA TYR A 26 -3.92 9.30 -7.55
C TYR A 26 -3.76 10.15 -6.29
N SER A 27 -4.86 10.33 -5.54
CA SER A 27 -4.83 11.10 -4.28
C SER A 27 -3.94 10.45 -3.22
N ALA A 28 -3.89 9.12 -3.15
CA ALA A 28 -3.00 8.39 -2.25
C ALA A 28 -1.52 8.64 -2.58
N VAL A 29 -1.16 8.66 -3.86
CA VAL A 29 0.22 8.98 -4.31
C VAL A 29 0.58 10.43 -4.00
N ILE A 30 -0.32 11.38 -4.26
CA ILE A 30 -0.12 12.79 -3.87
C ILE A 30 0.02 12.91 -2.33
N GLY A 31 -0.68 12.07 -1.57
CA GLY A 31 -0.57 11.99 -0.10
C GLY A 31 0.70 11.32 0.42
N GLY A 32 1.56 10.80 -0.46
CA GLY A 32 2.87 10.24 -0.11
C GLY A 32 3.04 8.74 -0.33
N CYS A 33 2.06 8.03 -0.90
CA CYS A 33 2.28 6.65 -1.34
C CYS A 33 3.26 6.60 -2.51
N VAL A 34 4.22 5.68 -2.47
CA VAL A 34 5.25 5.56 -3.52
C VAL A 34 4.74 4.84 -4.78
N SER A 35 3.63 4.12 -4.67
CA SER A 35 2.96 3.44 -5.78
C SER A 35 1.51 3.11 -5.41
N CYS A 36 0.77 2.58 -6.38
CA CYS A 36 -0.62 2.18 -6.23
C CYS A 36 -0.92 0.91 -7.04
N SER A 37 -2.04 0.26 -6.72
CA SER A 37 -2.36 -1.06 -7.25
C SER A 37 -3.08 -1.04 -8.60
N SER A 38 -3.79 0.03 -8.96
CA SER A 38 -4.53 0.09 -10.21
C SER A 38 -3.70 0.66 -11.37
N VAL A 39 -3.92 0.11 -12.56
CA VAL A 39 -3.31 0.63 -13.79
C VAL A 39 -3.72 2.08 -14.06
N LEU A 40 -4.98 2.45 -13.77
CA LEU A 40 -5.46 3.81 -13.99
C LEU A 40 -4.80 4.81 -13.03
N GLY A 41 -4.73 4.49 -11.73
CA GLY A 41 -4.06 5.34 -10.74
C GLY A 41 -2.58 5.54 -11.07
N ALA A 42 -1.89 4.46 -11.41
CA ALA A 42 -0.48 4.49 -11.81
C ALA A 42 -0.27 5.37 -13.07
N ARG A 43 -1.14 5.21 -14.09
CA ARG A 43 -1.09 6.03 -15.31
C ARG A 43 -1.29 7.52 -15.03
N LEU A 44 -2.22 7.88 -14.14
CA LEU A 44 -2.48 9.26 -13.75
C LEU A 44 -1.31 9.92 -13.00
N THR A 45 -0.52 9.11 -12.29
CA THR A 45 0.66 9.57 -11.53
C THR A 45 1.98 9.42 -12.27
N GLY A 46 1.98 8.84 -13.48
CA GLY A 46 3.19 8.51 -14.22
C GLY A 46 4.01 7.37 -13.62
N LEU A 47 3.40 6.55 -12.75
CA LEU A 47 4.05 5.42 -12.09
C LEU A 47 3.71 4.08 -12.77
N THR A 48 4.46 3.05 -12.40
CA THR A 48 4.11 1.66 -12.71
C THR A 48 3.21 1.10 -11.61
N PRO A 49 2.11 0.39 -11.94
CA PRO A 49 1.27 -0.21 -10.93
C PRO A 49 2.05 -1.27 -10.15
N SER A 50 1.84 -1.32 -8.83
CA SER A 50 2.50 -2.25 -7.93
C SER A 50 1.45 -3.15 -7.27
N GLY A 51 1.79 -4.42 -7.19
CA GLY A 51 0.94 -5.43 -6.54
C GLY A 51 1.73 -6.70 -6.30
N THR A 52 1.08 -7.63 -5.62
CA THR A 52 1.63 -8.95 -5.32
C THR A 52 0.62 -10.02 -5.69
N MET A 53 1.00 -11.30 -5.56
CA MET A 53 0.07 -12.40 -5.81
C MET A 53 -1.10 -12.39 -4.81
N PRO A 54 -2.33 -12.76 -5.24
CA PRO A 54 -3.48 -12.83 -4.35
C PRO A 54 -3.60 -14.21 -3.69
N HIS A 55 -4.25 -14.30 -2.50
CA HIS A 55 -4.62 -15.56 -1.86
C HIS A 55 -5.42 -16.48 -2.78
N ALA A 56 -6.27 -15.93 -3.65
CA ALA A 56 -7.06 -16.71 -4.59
C ALA A 56 -6.20 -17.62 -5.49
N LEU A 57 -5.02 -17.17 -5.92
CA LEU A 57 -4.11 -17.99 -6.73
C LEU A 57 -3.60 -19.18 -5.90
N ILE A 58 -3.23 -18.95 -4.64
CA ILE A 58 -2.73 -19.98 -3.74
C ILE A 58 -3.83 -21.02 -3.47
N LEU A 59 -5.03 -20.55 -3.15
CA LEU A 59 -6.19 -21.42 -2.89
C LEU A 59 -6.57 -22.28 -4.10
N VAL A 60 -6.55 -21.72 -5.32
CA VAL A 60 -6.85 -22.46 -6.55
C VAL A 60 -5.81 -23.53 -6.83
N LEU A 61 -4.53 -23.25 -6.56
CA LEU A 61 -3.44 -24.22 -6.80
C LEU A 61 -3.22 -25.18 -5.62
N GLY A 62 -3.81 -24.89 -4.45
CA GLY A 62 -3.80 -25.73 -3.25
C GLY A 62 -2.44 -25.82 -2.54
N ASP A 63 -1.46 -24.99 -2.91
CA ASP A 63 -0.11 -25.01 -2.39
C ASP A 63 0.60 -23.69 -2.67
N THR A 64 1.24 -23.10 -1.67
CA THR A 64 1.88 -21.79 -1.77
C THR A 64 3.09 -21.82 -2.69
N LEU A 65 3.95 -22.83 -2.60
CA LEU A 65 5.13 -22.96 -3.45
C LEU A 65 4.74 -23.15 -4.94
N ARG A 66 3.74 -23.98 -5.21
CA ARG A 66 3.21 -24.13 -6.58
C ARG A 66 2.66 -22.84 -7.14
N ALA A 67 1.99 -22.05 -6.30
CA ALA A 67 1.45 -20.74 -6.69
C ALA A 67 2.56 -19.74 -7.02
N VAL A 68 3.59 -19.66 -6.18
CA VAL A 68 4.76 -18.81 -6.41
C VAL A 68 5.51 -19.21 -7.69
N GLN A 69 5.72 -20.50 -7.91
CA GLN A 69 6.35 -21.00 -9.12
C GLN A 69 5.51 -20.74 -10.38
N ALA A 70 4.19 -20.86 -10.31
CA ALA A 70 3.30 -20.52 -11.40
C ALA A 70 3.34 -19.01 -11.70
N PHE A 71 3.30 -18.18 -10.68
CA PHE A 71 3.45 -16.73 -10.79
C PHE A 71 4.79 -16.38 -11.46
N ASP A 72 5.89 -16.98 -11.02
CA ASP A 72 7.22 -16.74 -11.57
C ASP A 72 7.31 -17.09 -13.06
N ARG A 73 6.70 -18.20 -13.48
CA ARG A 73 6.72 -18.64 -14.89
C ARG A 73 5.89 -17.75 -15.83
N HIS A 74 4.79 -17.18 -15.33
CA HIS A 74 3.80 -16.50 -16.17
C HIS A 74 3.88 -14.98 -16.10
N MET A 75 4.49 -14.42 -15.08
CA MET A 75 4.64 -12.98 -14.96
C MET A 75 5.90 -12.49 -15.67
N PRO A 76 5.83 -11.28 -16.29
CA PRO A 76 6.99 -10.65 -16.90
C PRO A 76 8.17 -10.52 -15.92
N PRO A 77 9.43 -10.58 -16.42
CA PRO A 77 10.63 -10.56 -15.56
C PRO A 77 10.74 -9.31 -14.65
N GLU A 78 10.23 -8.17 -15.11
CA GLU A 78 10.23 -6.89 -14.38
C GLU A 78 9.28 -6.85 -13.18
N VAL A 79 8.33 -7.78 -13.10
CA VAL A 79 7.41 -7.87 -11.96
C VAL A 79 8.14 -8.51 -10.78
N PRO A 80 8.25 -7.83 -9.63
CA PRO A 80 8.91 -8.40 -8.46
C PRO A 80 8.21 -9.67 -7.95
N ARG A 81 8.99 -10.70 -7.63
CA ARG A 81 8.48 -11.95 -7.04
C ARG A 81 8.32 -11.74 -5.53
N VAL A 82 7.14 -11.28 -5.13
CA VAL A 82 6.76 -11.13 -3.73
C VAL A 82 5.73 -12.21 -3.39
N ALA A 83 6.13 -13.16 -2.56
CA ALA A 83 5.30 -14.29 -2.16
C ALA A 83 4.40 -13.93 -0.98
N LEU A 84 3.13 -14.35 -1.04
CA LEU A 84 2.19 -14.25 0.07
C LEU A 84 2.29 -15.54 0.90
N VAL A 85 2.55 -15.44 2.21
CA VAL A 85 3.00 -16.58 3.03
C VAL A 85 2.14 -16.85 4.26
N ASP A 86 0.87 -16.50 4.23
CA ASP A 86 -0.08 -16.63 5.36
C ASP A 86 -1.31 -17.48 5.02
N THR A 87 -1.23 -18.35 3.98
CA THR A 87 -2.42 -19.03 3.47
C THR A 87 -2.67 -20.39 4.14
N PHE A 88 -1.68 -21.28 4.20
CA PHE A 88 -1.87 -22.66 4.65
C PHE A 88 -1.06 -23.02 5.88
N HIS A 89 0.14 -22.47 6.03
CA HIS A 89 1.07 -22.82 7.10
C HIS A 89 1.48 -21.59 7.91
N ASP A 90 2.45 -21.79 8.78
CA ASP A 90 3.10 -20.71 9.53
C ASP A 90 3.89 -19.80 8.59
N GLU A 91 3.77 -18.51 8.77
CA GLU A 91 4.37 -17.49 7.90
C GLU A 91 5.90 -17.59 7.85
N THR A 92 6.51 -18.03 8.95
CA THR A 92 7.96 -18.19 9.05
C THR A 92 8.43 -19.43 8.27
N GLU A 93 7.71 -20.54 8.41
CA GLU A 93 8.01 -21.80 7.68
C GLU A 93 7.84 -21.58 6.17
N GLU A 94 6.69 -21.04 5.74
CA GLU A 94 6.45 -20.76 4.30
C GLU A 94 7.49 -19.77 3.75
N SER A 95 7.85 -18.73 4.48
CA SER A 95 8.88 -17.76 4.04
C SER A 95 10.21 -18.44 3.74
N VAL A 96 10.68 -19.30 4.62
CA VAL A 96 11.96 -20.02 4.45
C VAL A 96 11.86 -21.05 3.33
N GLU A 97 10.76 -21.80 3.23
CA GLU A 97 10.54 -22.77 2.16
C GLU A 97 10.56 -22.10 0.78
N ILE A 98 9.80 -21.03 0.61
CA ILE A 98 9.73 -20.27 -0.63
C ILE A 98 11.10 -19.65 -0.96
N ALA A 99 11.80 -19.09 0.03
CA ALA A 99 13.13 -18.52 -0.17
C ALA A 99 14.13 -19.58 -0.66
N ARG A 100 14.11 -20.81 -0.10
CA ARG A 100 14.95 -21.92 -0.55
C ARG A 100 14.66 -22.33 -2.00
N ALA A 101 13.39 -22.34 -2.38
CA ALA A 101 12.97 -22.74 -3.72
C ALA A 101 13.25 -21.66 -4.78
N MET A 102 13.02 -20.40 -4.44
CA MET A 102 13.12 -19.27 -5.38
C MET A 102 14.51 -18.62 -5.40
N ARG A 103 15.26 -18.71 -4.28
CA ARG A 103 16.60 -18.13 -4.11
C ARG A 103 16.62 -16.64 -4.50
N GLU A 104 17.60 -16.22 -5.30
CA GLU A 104 17.80 -14.83 -5.74
C GLU A 104 16.63 -14.24 -6.56
N ARG A 105 15.71 -15.07 -7.03
CA ARG A 105 14.51 -14.61 -7.73
C ARG A 105 13.41 -14.10 -6.80
N LEU A 106 13.47 -14.49 -5.52
CA LEU A 106 12.54 -13.99 -4.53
C LEU A 106 12.92 -12.57 -4.12
N ARG A 107 12.07 -11.61 -4.45
CA ARG A 107 12.27 -10.22 -4.01
C ARG A 107 11.85 -10.02 -2.57
N GLY A 108 10.76 -10.65 -2.15
CA GLY A 108 10.24 -10.48 -0.80
C GLY A 108 9.14 -11.46 -0.46
N VAL A 109 8.76 -11.45 0.81
CA VAL A 109 7.57 -12.11 1.35
C VAL A 109 6.56 -11.08 1.83
N ARG A 110 5.26 -11.36 1.68
CA ARG A 110 4.18 -10.50 2.19
C ARG A 110 3.44 -11.23 3.28
N LEU A 111 3.36 -10.55 4.43
CA LEU A 111 2.55 -10.94 5.57
C LEU A 111 1.22 -10.19 5.49
N ASP A 112 0.12 -10.93 5.55
CA ASP A 112 -1.26 -10.41 5.48
C ASP A 112 -2.15 -11.14 6.49
N THR A 113 -1.54 -11.67 7.55
CA THR A 113 -2.18 -12.46 8.61
C THR A 113 -3.49 -11.82 9.07
N PRO A 114 -4.61 -12.54 9.01
CA PRO A 114 -5.91 -11.96 9.34
C PRO A 114 -6.05 -11.68 10.85
N SER A 115 -6.94 -10.73 11.19
CA SER A 115 -7.20 -10.33 12.57
C SER A 115 -7.66 -11.49 13.47
N GLU A 116 -8.33 -12.49 12.89
CA GLU A 116 -8.76 -13.72 13.59
C GLU A 116 -7.59 -14.57 14.11
N ARG A 117 -6.41 -14.39 13.53
CA ARG A 117 -5.13 -14.99 13.97
C ARG A 117 -4.22 -13.98 14.70
N GLY A 118 -4.72 -12.81 15.08
CA GLY A 118 -3.96 -11.78 15.77
C GLY A 118 -3.40 -10.68 14.84
N GLY A 119 -3.50 -10.83 13.53
CA GLY A 119 -2.92 -9.92 12.55
C GLY A 119 -1.40 -10.02 12.46
N VAL A 120 -0.79 -9.23 11.60
CA VAL A 120 0.67 -9.11 11.53
C VAL A 120 1.16 -8.26 12.70
N THR A 121 2.10 -8.76 13.49
CA THR A 121 2.70 -8.02 14.61
C THR A 121 4.17 -7.71 14.37
N PRO A 122 4.76 -6.71 15.07
CA PRO A 122 6.20 -6.46 15.01
C PRO A 122 7.04 -7.70 15.35
N GLU A 123 6.62 -8.49 16.33
CA GLU A 123 7.30 -9.71 16.75
C GLU A 123 7.33 -10.76 15.64
N LEU A 124 6.21 -10.95 14.92
CA LEU A 124 6.16 -11.84 13.76
C LEU A 124 7.13 -11.39 12.67
N VAL A 125 7.21 -10.07 12.40
CA VAL A 125 8.16 -9.53 11.40
C VAL A 125 9.60 -9.78 11.83
N HIS A 126 9.94 -9.58 13.10
CA HIS A 126 11.27 -9.90 13.65
C HIS A 126 11.60 -11.39 13.54
N GLU A 127 10.64 -12.27 13.83
CA GLU A 127 10.83 -13.71 13.72
C GLU A 127 11.08 -14.13 12.26
N VAL A 128 10.22 -13.69 11.32
CA VAL A 128 10.39 -13.97 9.89
C VAL A 128 11.76 -13.48 9.41
N ARG A 129 12.19 -12.26 9.79
CA ARG A 129 13.51 -11.73 9.44
C ARG A 129 14.64 -12.61 9.98
N ALA A 130 14.58 -12.95 11.27
CA ALA A 130 15.60 -13.78 11.91
C ALA A 130 15.74 -15.16 11.24
N ARG A 131 14.62 -15.78 10.87
CA ARG A 131 14.62 -17.10 10.21
C ARG A 131 15.13 -17.02 8.77
N LEU A 132 14.76 -15.99 8.02
CA LEU A 132 15.30 -15.74 6.69
C LEU A 132 16.82 -15.51 6.75
N ASP A 133 17.31 -14.71 7.70
CA ASP A 133 18.73 -14.44 7.89
C ASP A 133 19.52 -15.70 8.27
N GLN A 134 19.01 -16.49 9.22
CA GLN A 134 19.60 -17.78 9.59
C GLN A 134 19.68 -18.76 8.42
N ALA A 135 18.72 -18.67 7.49
CA ALA A 135 18.71 -19.49 6.28
C ALA A 135 19.55 -18.91 5.13
N GLY A 136 20.19 -17.73 5.32
CA GLY A 136 21.05 -17.08 4.33
C GLY A 136 20.32 -16.18 3.32
N PHE A 137 19.05 -15.80 3.59
CA PHE A 137 18.21 -15.00 2.70
C PHE A 137 18.05 -13.56 3.16
N ASN A 138 19.15 -12.88 3.50
CA ASN A 138 19.18 -11.50 3.98
C ASN A 138 18.64 -10.49 2.95
N HIS A 139 18.66 -10.84 1.66
CA HIS A 139 18.19 -10.00 0.56
C HIS A 139 16.65 -9.96 0.42
N VAL A 140 15.94 -10.87 1.09
CA VAL A 140 14.48 -11.00 0.96
C VAL A 140 13.80 -9.89 1.77
N ASP A 141 13.05 -9.02 1.10
CA ASP A 141 12.27 -7.95 1.73
C ASP A 141 11.04 -8.50 2.47
N ILE A 142 10.59 -7.79 3.50
CA ILE A 142 9.34 -8.10 4.21
C ILE A 142 8.32 -7.00 3.95
N TYR A 143 7.22 -7.39 3.32
CA TYR A 143 6.05 -6.55 3.07
C TYR A 143 4.98 -6.83 4.10
N VAL A 144 4.40 -5.80 4.68
CA VAL A 144 3.33 -5.93 5.68
C VAL A 144 2.04 -5.29 5.15
N SER A 145 0.95 -6.04 5.22
CA SER A 145 -0.39 -5.60 4.83
C SER A 145 -1.43 -6.20 5.79
N GLY A 146 -2.72 -5.96 5.53
CA GLY A 146 -3.79 -6.43 6.41
C GLY A 146 -4.10 -5.46 7.57
N GLY A 147 -5.16 -4.64 7.40
CA GLY A 147 -5.59 -3.71 8.44
C GLY A 147 -4.60 -2.60 8.83
N ILE A 148 -3.66 -2.29 7.94
CA ILE A 148 -2.63 -1.28 8.20
C ILE A 148 -3.20 0.13 8.12
N ASP A 149 -2.97 0.90 9.17
CA ASP A 149 -3.30 2.32 9.32
C ASP A 149 -2.11 3.08 9.95
N PRO A 150 -2.16 4.42 10.11
CA PRO A 150 -1.06 5.17 10.70
C PRO A 150 -0.71 4.80 12.15
N GLY A 151 -1.67 4.26 12.93
CA GLY A 151 -1.42 3.77 14.29
C GLY A 151 -0.57 2.50 14.23
N ARG A 152 -1.00 1.53 13.44
CA ARG A 152 -0.27 0.29 13.21
C ARG A 152 1.14 0.53 12.65
N ILE A 153 1.27 1.44 11.67
CA ILE A 153 2.59 1.79 11.13
C ILE A 153 3.52 2.30 12.24
N ARG A 154 3.04 3.17 13.15
CA ARG A 154 3.86 3.65 14.27
C ARG A 154 4.31 2.51 15.18
N GLU A 155 3.45 1.53 15.48
CA GLU A 155 3.84 0.35 16.29
C GLU A 155 5.03 -0.39 15.67
N PHE A 156 5.01 -0.65 14.35
CA PHE A 156 6.13 -1.30 13.66
C PHE A 156 7.40 -0.46 13.69
N VAL A 157 7.27 0.84 13.49
CA VAL A 157 8.41 1.78 13.49
C VAL A 157 9.02 1.90 14.89
N GLU A 158 8.20 2.05 15.94
CA GLU A 158 8.65 2.13 17.34
C GLU A 158 9.31 0.82 17.80
N ALA A 159 8.80 -0.31 17.35
CA ALA A 159 9.41 -1.62 17.59
C ALA A 159 10.65 -1.90 16.72
N GLN A 160 11.04 -0.97 15.85
CA GLN A 160 12.14 -1.14 14.88
C GLN A 160 12.00 -2.43 14.05
N ALA A 161 10.75 -2.82 13.74
CA ALA A 161 10.49 -4.00 12.93
C ALA A 161 11.01 -3.80 11.50
N PRO A 162 11.73 -4.78 10.94
CA PRO A 162 12.40 -4.65 9.64
C PRO A 162 11.42 -4.78 8.47
N VAL A 163 10.46 -3.86 8.41
CA VAL A 163 9.47 -3.77 7.32
C VAL A 163 10.08 -3.00 6.15
N SER A 164 10.06 -3.60 4.97
CA SER A 164 10.54 -2.97 3.74
C SER A 164 9.45 -2.14 3.04
N VAL A 165 8.18 -2.55 3.13
CA VAL A 165 7.03 -1.88 2.49
C VAL A 165 5.76 -2.12 3.28
N PHE A 166 4.94 -1.09 3.45
CA PHE A 166 3.57 -1.21 3.94
C PHE A 166 2.56 -1.17 2.79
N GLY A 167 1.67 -2.16 2.76
CA GLY A 167 0.50 -2.18 1.88
C GLY A 167 -0.74 -1.67 2.61
N VAL A 168 -1.24 -0.49 2.25
CA VAL A 168 -2.38 0.15 2.92
C VAL A 168 -3.58 0.20 2.00
N GLY A 169 -4.68 -0.44 2.41
CA GLY A 169 -5.91 -0.52 1.62
C GLY A 169 -7.06 0.24 2.24
N ALA A 170 -7.75 -0.38 3.19
CA ALA A 170 -9.00 0.10 3.79
C ALA A 170 -8.89 1.52 4.38
N TYR A 171 -7.76 1.86 5.00
CA TYR A 171 -7.56 3.19 5.56
C TYR A 171 -7.59 4.28 4.48
N ILE A 172 -6.94 4.05 3.33
CA ILE A 172 -6.94 5.01 2.20
C ILE A 172 -8.34 5.12 1.58
N SER A 173 -8.95 3.99 1.26
CA SER A 173 -10.27 3.96 0.60
C SER A 173 -11.43 4.40 1.52
N GLY A 174 -11.27 4.29 2.83
CA GLY A 174 -12.23 4.71 3.84
C GLY A 174 -11.96 6.11 4.40
N ALA A 175 -11.12 6.91 3.75
CA ALA A 175 -10.82 8.27 4.19
C ALA A 175 -12.07 9.13 4.30
N THR A 176 -12.14 9.94 5.35
CA THR A 176 -13.25 10.89 5.55
C THR A 176 -13.33 11.88 4.39
N PRO A 177 -14.50 12.06 3.77
CA PRO A 177 -14.66 13.02 2.68
C PRO A 177 -14.29 14.43 3.11
N ASN A 178 -13.51 15.13 2.31
CA ASN A 178 -13.30 16.55 2.45
C ASN A 178 -14.52 17.31 1.92
N ASN A 179 -15.08 18.16 2.74
CA ASN A 179 -16.21 19.02 2.34
C ASN A 179 -15.69 20.39 1.90
N PHE A 180 -15.69 20.61 0.59
CA PHE A 180 -15.34 21.89 0.00
C PHE A 180 -16.60 22.62 -0.44
N THR A 181 -16.69 23.92 -0.08
CA THR A 181 -17.73 24.82 -0.57
C THR A 181 -17.11 25.85 -1.49
N ALA A 182 -17.70 26.04 -2.66
CA ALA A 182 -17.34 27.13 -3.57
C ALA A 182 -18.31 28.29 -3.37
N ASP A 183 -17.80 29.44 -2.95
CA ASP A 183 -18.56 30.66 -2.83
C ASP A 183 -17.97 31.72 -3.77
N ILE A 184 -18.85 32.54 -4.40
CA ILE A 184 -18.45 33.71 -5.18
C ILE A 184 -18.23 34.86 -4.20
N HIS A 185 -17.08 35.51 -4.29
CA HIS A 185 -16.72 36.66 -3.47
C HIS A 185 -16.52 37.94 -4.25
N GLU A 186 -16.39 37.83 -5.58
CA GLU A 186 -16.20 38.96 -6.49
C GLU A 186 -16.74 38.63 -7.88
N ILE A 187 -17.32 39.57 -8.56
CA ILE A 187 -17.74 39.49 -9.98
C ILE A 187 -17.22 40.74 -10.70
N GLU A 188 -16.39 40.57 -11.73
CA GLU A 188 -15.84 41.67 -12.54
C GLU A 188 -15.22 42.80 -11.70
N GLY A 189 -14.43 42.45 -10.68
CA GLY A 189 -13.77 43.40 -9.77
C GLY A 189 -14.71 44.03 -8.71
N ARG A 190 -15.97 43.66 -8.71
CA ARG A 190 -16.93 44.13 -7.69
C ARG A 190 -17.09 43.13 -6.58
N PRO A 191 -16.79 43.53 -5.32
CA PRO A 191 -17.03 42.66 -4.15
C PRO A 191 -18.50 42.31 -4.01
N ILE A 192 -18.82 41.02 -4.07
CA ILE A 192 -20.17 40.51 -3.87
C ILE A 192 -20.05 39.08 -3.28
N ALA A 193 -20.94 38.77 -2.35
CA ALA A 193 -21.04 37.43 -1.79
C ALA A 193 -22.48 37.17 -1.32
N LYS A 194 -22.81 35.88 -1.16
CA LYS A 194 -24.10 35.53 -0.57
C LYS A 194 -24.17 36.00 0.89
N ARG A 195 -25.36 36.22 1.39
CA ARG A 195 -25.59 36.61 2.79
C ARG A 195 -24.86 35.67 3.77
N GLY A 196 -24.08 36.24 4.68
CA GLY A 196 -23.29 35.51 5.67
C GLY A 196 -21.85 35.16 5.19
N ARG A 197 -21.48 35.57 4.00
CA ARG A 197 -20.08 35.50 3.52
C ARG A 197 -19.50 36.92 3.41
N ILE A 198 -18.17 37.02 3.48
CA ILE A 198 -17.44 38.28 3.33
C ILE A 198 -17.20 38.56 1.85
N PRO A 199 -17.70 39.66 1.28
CA PRO A 199 -17.42 40.06 -0.10
C PRO A 199 -15.93 40.42 -0.30
N GLY A 200 -15.46 40.26 -1.53
CA GLY A 200 -14.09 40.57 -1.93
C GLY A 200 -13.12 39.40 -1.81
N VAL A 201 -11.99 39.49 -2.51
CA VAL A 201 -10.97 38.45 -2.53
C VAL A 201 -10.13 38.47 -1.26
N THR A 202 -10.06 37.36 -0.57
CA THR A 202 -9.17 37.17 0.58
C THR A 202 -7.78 36.77 0.08
N GLN A 203 -6.76 37.54 0.42
CA GLN A 203 -5.37 37.22 0.11
C GLN A 203 -4.97 35.94 0.80
N ASN A 204 -4.42 34.99 0.03
CA ASN A 204 -3.91 33.73 0.57
C ASN A 204 -2.56 33.41 -0.11
N ALA A 205 -1.47 33.50 0.67
CA ALA A 205 -0.11 33.26 0.18
C ALA A 205 0.14 31.82 -0.32
N ARG A 206 -0.76 30.88 -0.02
CA ARG A 206 -0.67 29.49 -0.49
C ARG A 206 -1.30 29.28 -1.87
N LEU A 207 -2.04 30.27 -2.38
CA LEU A 207 -2.64 30.19 -3.70
C LEU A 207 -1.62 30.63 -4.75
N ALA A 208 -1.37 29.77 -5.72
CA ALA A 208 -0.62 30.11 -6.93
C ALA A 208 -1.60 30.26 -8.09
N ARG A 209 -1.33 31.26 -8.96
CA ARG A 209 -2.10 31.40 -10.20
C ARG A 209 -1.70 30.28 -11.15
N VAL A 210 -2.67 29.53 -11.66
CA VAL A 210 -2.45 28.34 -12.51
C VAL A 210 -2.58 28.67 -14.01
N LEU A 211 -3.17 29.83 -14.35
CA LEU A 211 -3.39 30.30 -15.72
C LEU A 211 -2.83 31.69 -15.91
#